data_2dbcc9c6118c4f34f74955162cca2b41
#
_entry.id   2dbcc9c6118c4f34f74955162cca2b41
#
_cell.length_a   1.000
_cell.length_b   1.000
_cell.length_c   1.000
_cell.angle_alpha   90.00
_cell.angle_beta   90.00
_cell.angle_gamma   90.00
#
_symmetry.space_group_name_H-M   'P 1'
#
loop_
_entity.id
_entity.type
_entity.pdbx_description
1 polymer ?
#
loop_
_entity_poly.entity_id
_entity_poly.type
_entity_poly.pdbx_seq_one_letter_code
_entity_poly.pdbx_strand_id
1 'polypeptide(L)'
;MKMTIEKTKEYRVLARKYRPQSFDALIGQDALVRTLRNAIKSGRVAHAFMLTGVRGVGKTSTARLIAKALNYKGPDGQSDPTTGDTSDCSLCKAISEDRHPDVIEMDAASRTGVDDIREILDGVRYAPAEARYKIYVIDEVHMLSKNAFNALLKTLEEPPEHVKFIFATTEIRKVPITVLSRCQRFDLQRVGAELLIPHFKSICDSEEFKIDDDALAMIARAADGSVRDGLSLLDQAMALSDKEITATLVQDMLGLADRAQNLDLLEKVLEGDTPKALTIMDSIYKNGGAPTIVLQDLLSLTHLLTKLRVIPGLEDINQTLSGDQLTRAQDIAKKISMPSLSKTWQILLKGLGEVAGAPNEQNAAEMVIIRLAYAANLPDPSDLVKKLKDMGSDIRAQGTNTTPGNTSSGATASASSNIHHQDFTPPPSIEVGGTGTHGQETARAMPQLSVVSAPEAIPDLKKLQDVITLLEKHDEVLLAGQLYHLAHLVKLEHHNYGEAPKGKIELRIEDSASPDMSQNLRKKLCDITEQTWAVVLSNSAGAPTLASIDEAAHLQELEELANIPLVHNILKLFPDAKLSDVVHNAATN
;
A
#
# COMPACT_ATOMS: atom_id res chain seq x y z
N MET A 1 62.03 8.29 21.05
CA MET A 1 60.93 8.94 20.35
C MET A 1 59.82 7.89 20.18
N LYS A 2 58.86 7.83 21.14
CA LYS A 2 57.74 6.89 21.07
C LYS A 2 56.67 7.54 20.20
N MET A 3 56.46 7.05 18.99
CA MET A 3 55.31 7.41 18.18
C MET A 3 54.08 6.79 18.85
N THR A 4 53.27 7.62 19.46
CA THR A 4 51.91 7.24 19.90
C THR A 4 51.06 7.15 18.65
N ILE A 5 50.73 5.93 18.22
CA ILE A 5 49.74 5.68 17.17
C ILE A 5 48.41 6.05 17.82
N GLU A 6 47.87 7.22 17.52
CA GLU A 6 46.47 7.54 17.77
C GLU A 6 45.63 6.52 16.98
N LYS A 7 44.94 5.65 17.71
CA LYS A 7 43.89 4.80 17.14
C LYS A 7 42.85 5.76 16.53
N THR A 8 42.85 5.90 15.22
CA THR A 8 41.75 6.52 14.49
C THR A 8 40.48 5.81 14.94
N LYS A 9 39.58 6.51 15.63
CA LYS A 9 38.25 6.01 16.00
C LYS A 9 37.55 5.65 14.71
N GLU A 10 37.30 4.34 14.55
CA GLU A 10 36.57 3.82 13.42
C GLU A 10 35.20 4.51 13.37
N TYR A 11 34.92 5.22 12.27
CA TYR A 11 33.64 5.92 12.07
C TYR A 11 32.48 4.94 12.16
N ARG A 12 31.51 5.22 13.02
CA ARG A 12 30.27 4.44 13.16
C ARG A 12 29.09 5.33 12.86
N VAL A 13 28.23 4.92 11.93
CA VAL A 13 26.96 5.58 11.59
C VAL A 13 26.17 5.89 12.85
N LEU A 14 25.63 7.12 12.98
CA LEU A 14 24.91 7.58 14.17
C LEU A 14 23.79 6.64 14.61
N ALA A 15 23.02 6.11 13.68
CA ALA A 15 21.94 5.15 13.95
C ALA A 15 22.43 3.86 14.67
N ARG A 16 23.71 3.50 14.54
CA ARG A 16 24.30 2.37 15.26
C ARG A 16 24.98 2.83 16.56
N LYS A 17 25.60 4.00 16.58
CA LYS A 17 26.30 4.57 17.75
C LYS A 17 25.32 4.94 18.85
N TYR A 18 24.18 5.55 18.51
CA TYR A 18 23.14 6.01 19.44
C TYR A 18 21.96 5.04 19.56
N ARG A 19 22.19 3.74 19.29
CA ARG A 19 21.18 2.72 19.56
C ARG A 19 20.88 2.66 21.06
N PRO A 20 19.59 2.73 21.49
CA PRO A 20 19.24 2.73 22.91
C PRO A 20 19.78 1.49 23.63
N GLN A 21 20.45 1.69 24.76
CA GLN A 21 21.05 0.64 25.58
C GLN A 21 20.22 0.30 26.82
N SER A 22 19.22 1.14 27.17
CA SER A 22 18.29 0.95 28.26
C SER A 22 16.86 1.27 27.81
N PHE A 23 15.86 0.83 28.56
CA PHE A 23 14.46 1.16 28.26
C PHE A 23 14.16 2.65 28.49
N ASP A 24 14.87 3.32 29.38
CA ASP A 24 14.72 4.76 29.63
C ASP A 24 15.24 5.61 28.45
N ALA A 25 16.16 5.04 27.65
CA ALA A 25 16.62 5.65 26.40
C ALA A 25 15.70 5.36 25.20
N LEU A 26 14.64 4.59 25.36
CA LEU A 26 13.71 4.25 24.30
C LEU A 26 12.62 5.31 24.20
N ILE A 27 12.67 6.14 23.18
CA ILE A 27 11.82 7.31 23.04
C ILE A 27 10.40 6.92 22.55
N GLY A 28 9.37 7.49 23.20
CA GLY A 28 7.98 7.40 22.75
C GLY A 28 7.33 6.03 22.87
N GLN A 29 7.91 5.08 23.67
CA GLN A 29 7.40 3.73 23.84
C GLN A 29 7.03 3.40 25.31
N ASP A 30 6.58 4.39 26.07
CA ASP A 30 6.33 4.29 27.53
C ASP A 30 5.31 3.20 27.90
N ALA A 31 4.28 3.02 27.07
CA ALA A 31 3.25 2.01 27.31
C ALA A 31 3.83 0.58 27.24
N LEU A 32 4.69 0.32 26.25
CA LEU A 32 5.41 -0.95 26.10
C LEU A 32 6.31 -1.20 27.32
N VAL A 33 7.14 -0.20 27.67
CA VAL A 33 8.08 -0.30 28.80
C VAL A 33 7.33 -0.59 30.10
N ARG A 34 6.22 0.11 30.37
CA ARG A 34 5.38 -0.11 31.55
C ARG A 34 4.79 -1.51 31.58
N THR A 35 4.28 -2.00 30.47
CA THR A 35 3.69 -3.35 30.37
C THR A 35 4.74 -4.43 30.60
N LEU A 36 5.92 -4.30 29.99
CA LEU A 36 7.02 -5.24 30.18
C LEU A 36 7.55 -5.23 31.62
N ARG A 37 7.70 -4.05 32.22
CA ARG A 37 8.09 -3.90 33.63
C ARG A 37 7.13 -4.63 34.56
N ASN A 38 5.83 -4.52 34.32
CA ASN A 38 4.81 -5.21 35.11
C ASN A 38 4.85 -6.74 34.89
N ALA A 39 5.04 -7.20 33.65
CA ALA A 39 5.16 -8.62 33.32
C ALA A 39 6.37 -9.27 34.03
N ILE A 40 7.52 -8.59 34.00
CA ILE A 40 8.75 -9.06 34.69
C ILE A 40 8.53 -9.09 36.22
N LYS A 41 8.01 -8.02 36.81
CA LYS A 41 7.75 -7.95 38.25
C LYS A 41 6.76 -9.01 38.76
N SER A 42 5.78 -9.37 37.93
CA SER A 42 4.76 -10.38 38.30
C SER A 42 5.18 -11.80 37.96
N GLY A 43 6.35 -12.02 37.34
CA GLY A 43 6.81 -13.32 36.85
C GLY A 43 6.00 -13.88 35.67
N ARG A 44 5.09 -13.08 35.08
CA ARG A 44 4.20 -13.49 33.97
C ARG A 44 4.77 -13.05 32.62
N VAL A 45 5.91 -13.60 32.26
CA VAL A 45 6.58 -13.27 31.01
C VAL A 45 6.14 -14.22 29.90
N ALA A 46 5.60 -13.67 28.81
CA ALA A 46 5.16 -14.45 27.65
C ALA A 46 6.30 -15.31 27.05
N HIS A 47 5.94 -16.38 26.37
CA HIS A 47 6.91 -17.22 25.64
C HIS A 47 7.30 -16.61 24.29
N ALA A 48 6.39 -15.85 23.68
CA ALA A 48 6.64 -15.19 22.42
C ALA A 48 6.12 -13.74 22.44
N PHE A 49 6.90 -12.86 21.86
CA PHE A 49 6.59 -11.43 21.70
C PHE A 49 6.49 -11.12 20.22
N MET A 50 5.54 -10.25 19.84
CA MET A 50 5.39 -9.72 18.50
C MET A 50 5.52 -8.21 18.54
N LEU A 51 6.62 -7.68 18.01
CA LEU A 51 6.88 -6.24 17.90
C LEU A 51 6.45 -5.76 16.53
N THR A 52 5.46 -4.87 16.47
CA THR A 52 4.96 -4.33 15.21
C THR A 52 5.20 -2.83 15.14
N GLY A 53 5.27 -2.28 13.94
CA GLY A 53 5.43 -0.85 13.73
C GLY A 53 6.21 -0.54 12.45
N VAL A 54 6.19 0.72 12.04
CA VAL A 54 6.88 1.15 10.82
C VAL A 54 8.39 0.93 10.91
N ARG A 55 9.08 1.00 9.77
CA ARG A 55 10.54 0.87 9.73
C ARG A 55 11.18 1.98 10.57
N GLY A 56 12.27 1.67 11.28
CA GLY A 56 13.10 2.65 11.99
C GLY A 56 12.57 3.13 13.34
N VAL A 57 11.41 2.68 13.84
CA VAL A 57 10.87 3.05 15.17
C VAL A 57 11.53 2.33 16.35
N GLY A 58 12.49 1.44 16.10
CA GLY A 58 13.26 0.77 17.14
C GLY A 58 12.83 -0.66 17.47
N LYS A 59 12.10 -1.39 16.60
CA LYS A 59 11.68 -2.79 16.82
C LYS A 59 12.85 -3.70 17.22
N THR A 60 13.89 -3.76 16.41
CA THR A 60 15.09 -4.59 16.67
C THR A 60 15.82 -4.14 17.94
N SER A 61 15.89 -2.83 18.19
CA SER A 61 16.48 -2.29 19.44
C SER A 61 15.67 -2.73 20.66
N THR A 62 14.34 -2.64 20.58
CA THR A 62 13.43 -3.11 21.64
C THR A 62 13.55 -4.61 21.86
N ALA A 63 13.68 -5.41 20.79
CA ALA A 63 13.91 -6.85 20.91
C ALA A 63 15.19 -7.16 21.71
N ARG A 64 16.29 -6.48 21.43
CA ARG A 64 17.55 -6.62 22.18
C ARG A 64 17.43 -6.15 23.64
N LEU A 65 16.67 -5.07 23.90
CA LEU A 65 16.40 -4.61 25.26
C LEU A 65 15.58 -5.63 26.06
N ILE A 66 14.58 -6.26 25.44
CA ILE A 66 13.82 -7.34 26.05
C ILE A 66 14.74 -8.54 26.36
N ALA A 67 15.60 -8.91 25.41
CA ALA A 67 16.57 -10.00 25.62
C ALA A 67 17.54 -9.71 26.78
N LYS A 68 18.03 -8.47 26.87
CA LYS A 68 18.87 -8.04 28.01
C LYS A 68 18.12 -8.08 29.33
N ALA A 69 16.90 -7.57 29.37
CA ALA A 69 16.08 -7.54 30.59
C ALA A 69 15.80 -8.93 31.14
N LEU A 70 15.46 -9.87 30.27
CA LEU A 70 15.14 -11.26 30.65
C LEU A 70 16.38 -12.05 31.08
N ASN A 71 17.54 -11.77 30.47
CA ASN A 71 18.80 -12.46 30.74
C ASN A 71 19.72 -11.73 31.71
N TYR A 72 19.25 -10.62 32.30
CA TYR A 72 20.03 -9.93 33.33
C TYR A 72 20.29 -10.82 34.53
N LYS A 73 21.55 -10.87 34.95
CA LYS A 73 22.01 -11.64 36.13
C LYS A 73 22.83 -10.81 37.12
N GLY A 74 23.00 -9.49 36.86
CA GLY A 74 23.83 -8.63 37.68
C GLY A 74 25.33 -8.96 37.61
N PRO A 75 26.16 -8.24 38.36
CA PRO A 75 27.60 -8.52 38.45
C PRO A 75 27.89 -9.79 39.26
N ASP A 76 27.02 -10.20 40.13
CA ASP A 76 27.08 -11.41 40.97
C ASP A 76 26.59 -12.69 40.30
N GLY A 77 25.96 -12.57 39.12
CA GLY A 77 25.40 -13.69 38.37
C GLY A 77 24.08 -14.24 38.92
N GLN A 78 23.45 -13.63 39.93
CA GLN A 78 22.27 -14.15 40.63
C GLN A 78 21.06 -13.19 40.65
N SER A 79 21.22 -11.95 40.17
CA SER A 79 20.15 -10.96 40.15
C SER A 79 18.99 -11.36 39.26
N ASP A 80 17.76 -10.93 39.60
CA ASP A 80 16.54 -11.19 38.84
C ASP A 80 16.42 -10.35 37.57
N PRO A 81 15.59 -10.77 36.59
CA PRO A 81 15.30 -9.98 35.39
C PRO A 81 14.88 -8.56 35.72
N THR A 82 15.38 -7.59 34.99
CA THR A 82 15.12 -6.16 35.25
C THR A 82 14.94 -5.37 33.97
N THR A 83 14.08 -4.33 34.05
CA THR A 83 13.99 -3.26 33.01
C THR A 83 14.84 -2.04 33.37
N GLY A 84 15.59 -2.07 34.46
CA GLY A 84 16.50 -1.03 34.90
C GLY A 84 17.81 -0.99 34.13
N ASP A 85 18.83 -0.39 34.75
CA ASP A 85 20.18 -0.37 34.17
C ASP A 85 20.76 -1.79 34.11
N THR A 86 21.35 -2.13 32.99
CA THR A 86 21.97 -3.43 32.71
C THR A 86 23.45 -3.29 32.32
N SER A 87 24.05 -2.10 32.56
CA SER A 87 25.43 -1.78 32.16
C SER A 87 26.50 -2.53 32.95
N ASP A 88 26.18 -2.98 34.13
CA ASP A 88 27.03 -3.77 35.03
C ASP A 88 27.15 -5.25 34.66
N CYS A 89 26.22 -5.76 33.84
CA CYS A 89 26.13 -7.17 33.46
C CYS A 89 26.96 -7.49 32.21
N SER A 90 27.89 -8.47 32.32
CA SER A 90 28.73 -8.92 31.19
C SER A 90 27.91 -9.57 30.06
N LEU A 91 26.90 -10.36 30.42
CA LEU A 91 25.99 -10.99 29.46
C LEU A 91 25.22 -9.93 28.65
N CYS A 92 24.75 -8.87 29.33
CA CYS A 92 24.02 -7.78 28.68
C CYS A 92 24.90 -7.00 27.69
N LYS A 93 26.20 -6.85 27.99
CA LYS A 93 27.17 -6.26 27.05
C LYS A 93 27.36 -7.15 25.82
N ALA A 94 27.54 -8.47 26.01
CA ALA A 94 27.65 -9.41 24.90
C ALA A 94 26.41 -9.42 24.00
N ILE A 95 25.20 -9.32 24.58
CA ILE A 95 23.92 -9.21 23.83
C ILE A 95 23.88 -7.91 23.03
N SER A 96 24.31 -6.78 23.61
CA SER A 96 24.36 -5.48 22.91
C SER A 96 25.30 -5.51 21.70
N GLU A 97 26.36 -6.29 21.77
CA GLU A 97 27.39 -6.44 20.73
C GLU A 97 27.11 -7.58 19.75
N ASP A 98 25.94 -8.25 19.88
CA ASP A 98 25.50 -9.35 19.01
C ASP A 98 26.48 -10.56 19.01
N ARG A 99 26.98 -10.90 20.20
CA ARG A 99 27.98 -11.96 20.38
C ARG A 99 27.59 -13.05 21.38
N HIS A 100 26.37 -12.98 21.92
CA HIS A 100 25.94 -13.91 22.96
C HIS A 100 25.37 -15.20 22.34
N PRO A 101 25.90 -16.41 22.70
CA PRO A 101 25.48 -17.67 22.08
C PRO A 101 24.02 -18.06 22.37
N ASP A 102 23.45 -17.61 23.49
CA ASP A 102 22.06 -17.89 23.87
C ASP A 102 21.06 -16.85 23.37
N VAL A 103 21.51 -15.80 22.67
CA VAL A 103 20.64 -14.80 22.03
C VAL A 103 20.96 -14.78 20.54
N ILE A 104 20.13 -15.43 19.77
CA ILE A 104 20.33 -15.64 18.34
C ILE A 104 19.42 -14.65 17.60
N GLU A 105 20.01 -13.73 16.85
CA GLU A 105 19.30 -12.77 16.01
C GLU A 105 19.38 -13.21 14.55
N MET A 106 18.24 -13.23 13.88
CA MET A 106 18.10 -13.59 12.48
C MET A 106 17.21 -12.59 11.76
N ASP A 107 17.61 -12.19 10.56
CA ASP A 107 16.77 -11.42 9.64
C ASP A 107 16.09 -12.39 8.66
N ALA A 108 14.75 -12.44 8.73
CA ALA A 108 13.96 -13.29 7.87
C ALA A 108 13.99 -12.86 6.39
N ALA A 109 14.42 -11.63 6.07
CA ALA A 109 14.61 -11.20 4.69
C ALA A 109 15.78 -11.91 4.00
N SER A 110 16.81 -12.28 4.76
CA SER A 110 17.98 -13.02 4.28
C SER A 110 17.85 -14.54 4.41
N ARG A 111 16.95 -15.03 5.26
CA ARG A 111 16.72 -16.44 5.58
C ARG A 111 15.24 -16.76 5.61
N THR A 112 14.64 -16.95 4.43
CA THR A 112 13.19 -17.17 4.27
C THR A 112 12.77 -18.63 4.30
N GLY A 113 13.74 -19.54 4.25
CA GLY A 113 13.56 -20.97 4.04
C GLY A 113 13.00 -21.71 5.25
N VAL A 114 12.39 -22.86 4.98
CA VAL A 114 11.94 -23.80 6.03
C VAL A 114 13.13 -24.41 6.75
N ASP A 115 14.23 -24.65 6.05
CA ASP A 115 15.42 -25.30 6.59
C ASP A 115 16.16 -24.40 7.57
N ASP A 116 16.19 -23.07 7.32
CA ASP A 116 16.70 -22.08 8.28
C ASP A 116 15.93 -22.11 9.61
N ILE A 117 14.60 -22.21 9.53
CA ILE A 117 13.77 -22.32 10.73
C ILE A 117 13.92 -23.68 11.42
N ARG A 118 14.12 -24.76 10.67
CA ARG A 118 14.39 -26.09 11.27
C ARG A 118 15.69 -26.09 12.05
N GLU A 119 16.75 -25.44 11.56
CA GLU A 119 18.01 -25.29 12.29
C GLU A 119 17.79 -24.59 13.64
N ILE A 120 16.97 -23.51 13.65
CA ILE A 120 16.57 -22.84 14.90
C ILE A 120 15.82 -23.80 15.81
N LEU A 121 14.83 -24.53 15.30
CA LEU A 121 13.98 -25.45 16.08
C LEU A 121 14.77 -26.62 16.65
N ASP A 122 15.77 -27.12 15.97
CA ASP A 122 16.70 -28.13 16.50
C ASP A 122 17.50 -27.56 17.66
N GLY A 123 17.89 -26.27 17.58
CA GLY A 123 18.57 -25.58 18.66
C GLY A 123 17.69 -25.31 19.89
N VAL A 124 16.37 -25.24 19.74
CA VAL A 124 15.40 -25.00 20.83
C VAL A 124 15.42 -26.09 21.92
N ARG A 125 15.75 -27.30 21.55
CA ARG A 125 15.80 -28.46 22.49
C ARG A 125 16.90 -28.37 23.54
N TYR A 126 17.94 -27.59 23.26
CA TYR A 126 19.09 -27.46 24.14
C TYR A 126 18.91 -26.32 25.12
N ALA A 127 19.25 -26.58 26.40
CA ALA A 127 19.27 -25.52 27.41
C ALA A 127 20.27 -24.41 27.07
N PRO A 128 20.05 -23.19 27.58
CA PRO A 128 21.01 -22.08 27.41
C PRO A 128 22.35 -22.43 28.08
N ALA A 129 23.45 -21.95 27.49
CA ALA A 129 24.81 -22.22 27.99
C ALA A 129 25.13 -21.36 29.24
N GLU A 130 24.82 -20.08 29.21
CA GLU A 130 25.16 -19.12 30.27
C GLU A 130 23.97 -18.26 30.69
N ALA A 131 23.06 -17.96 29.75
CA ALA A 131 21.93 -17.08 30.02
C ALA A 131 20.81 -17.76 30.86
N ARG A 132 19.78 -17.02 31.22
CA ARG A 132 18.57 -17.56 31.87
C ARG A 132 17.63 -18.18 30.85
N TYR A 133 17.49 -17.51 29.71
CA TYR A 133 16.67 -17.92 28.58
C TYR A 133 17.48 -17.96 27.29
N LYS A 134 17.19 -18.94 26.48
CA LYS A 134 17.63 -18.97 25.09
C LYS A 134 16.62 -18.17 24.26
N ILE A 135 17.06 -17.08 23.67
CA ILE A 135 16.19 -16.10 23.01
C ILE A 135 16.48 -16.08 21.53
N TYR A 136 15.42 -16.24 20.74
CA TYR A 136 15.46 -16.14 19.29
C TYR A 136 14.76 -14.84 18.86
N VAL A 137 15.54 -13.92 18.29
CA VAL A 137 15.05 -12.68 17.71
C VAL A 137 14.95 -12.86 16.20
N ILE A 138 13.73 -12.80 15.66
CA ILE A 138 13.48 -12.94 14.23
C ILE A 138 12.91 -11.60 13.72
N ASP A 139 13.78 -10.86 13.00
CA ASP A 139 13.40 -9.57 12.42
C ASP A 139 12.75 -9.79 11.05
N GLU A 140 11.85 -8.87 10.68
CA GLU A 140 11.00 -8.88 9.47
C GLU A 140 10.34 -10.25 9.23
N VAL A 141 9.80 -10.84 10.29
CA VAL A 141 9.23 -12.19 10.31
C VAL A 141 8.18 -12.44 9.22
N HIS A 142 7.53 -11.40 8.70
CA HIS A 142 6.57 -11.50 7.60
C HIS A 142 7.17 -11.98 6.27
N MET A 143 8.51 -12.01 6.16
CA MET A 143 9.24 -12.54 5.00
C MET A 143 9.37 -14.08 5.03
N LEU A 144 9.05 -14.72 6.15
CA LEU A 144 9.06 -16.17 6.24
C LEU A 144 8.02 -16.81 5.33
N SER A 145 8.37 -17.95 4.74
CA SER A 145 7.43 -18.76 3.96
C SER A 145 6.32 -19.34 4.84
N LYS A 146 5.17 -19.66 4.24
CA LYS A 146 4.05 -20.30 4.96
C LYS A 146 4.49 -21.60 5.66
N ASN A 147 5.37 -22.36 5.03
CA ASN A 147 5.89 -23.62 5.60
C ASN A 147 6.83 -23.37 6.79
N ALA A 148 7.61 -22.29 6.78
CA ALA A 148 8.44 -21.86 7.89
C ALA A 148 7.59 -21.46 9.10
N PHE A 149 6.50 -20.70 8.89
CA PHE A 149 5.54 -20.40 9.94
C PHE A 149 4.90 -21.66 10.53
N ASN A 150 4.49 -22.61 9.68
CA ASN A 150 3.89 -23.87 10.14
C ASN A 150 4.86 -24.69 11.00
N ALA A 151 6.16 -24.69 10.69
CA ALA A 151 7.17 -25.35 11.50
C ALA A 151 7.29 -24.75 12.91
N LEU A 152 7.13 -23.42 13.05
CA LEU A 152 7.17 -22.72 14.33
C LEU A 152 5.96 -22.99 15.22
N LEU A 153 4.78 -23.32 14.65
CA LEU A 153 3.52 -23.43 15.40
C LEU A 153 3.59 -24.41 16.56
N LYS A 154 4.17 -25.60 16.34
CA LYS A 154 4.28 -26.62 17.39
C LYS A 154 5.08 -26.12 18.61
N THR A 155 6.17 -25.42 18.37
CA THR A 155 7.01 -24.86 19.44
C THR A 155 6.36 -23.66 20.13
N LEU A 156 5.52 -22.89 19.40
CA LEU A 156 4.76 -21.79 19.99
C LEU A 156 3.56 -22.27 20.80
N GLU A 157 3.03 -23.47 20.53
CA GLU A 157 1.97 -24.11 21.30
C GLU A 157 2.49 -24.73 22.59
N GLU A 158 3.62 -25.43 22.50
CA GLU A 158 4.26 -26.12 23.62
C GLU A 158 5.74 -25.66 23.74
N PRO A 159 5.96 -24.38 24.13
CA PRO A 159 7.31 -23.83 24.21
C PRO A 159 8.06 -24.40 25.43
N PRO A 160 9.35 -24.78 25.28
CA PRO A 160 10.18 -25.10 26.43
C PRO A 160 10.30 -23.88 27.36
N GLU A 161 10.31 -24.10 28.67
CA GLU A 161 10.33 -23.01 29.67
C GLU A 161 11.53 -22.07 29.52
N HIS A 162 12.67 -22.61 29.08
CA HIS A 162 13.92 -21.89 28.90
C HIS A 162 14.02 -21.13 27.57
N VAL A 163 13.00 -21.19 26.69
CA VAL A 163 13.03 -20.57 25.36
C VAL A 163 12.06 -19.40 25.28
N LYS A 164 12.50 -18.32 24.64
CA LYS A 164 11.68 -17.15 24.31
C LYS A 164 11.87 -16.76 22.85
N PHE A 165 10.77 -16.39 22.19
CA PHE A 165 10.79 -15.85 20.85
C PHE A 165 10.45 -14.36 20.86
N ILE A 166 11.15 -13.58 20.05
CA ILE A 166 10.87 -12.17 19.83
C ILE A 166 10.81 -11.95 18.32
N PHE A 167 9.60 -11.77 17.81
CA PHE A 167 9.35 -11.49 16.41
C PHE A 167 9.22 -10.01 16.20
N ALA A 168 9.80 -9.47 15.13
CA ALA A 168 9.61 -8.10 14.70
C ALA A 168 9.09 -8.05 13.27
N THR A 169 8.17 -7.13 12.98
CA THR A 169 7.59 -6.99 11.64
C THR A 169 7.16 -5.56 11.35
N THR A 170 7.29 -5.16 10.09
CA THR A 170 6.67 -3.94 9.55
C THR A 170 5.26 -4.21 9.03
N GLU A 171 4.93 -5.46 8.69
CA GLU A 171 3.67 -5.84 8.06
C GLU A 171 2.95 -6.97 8.82
N ILE A 172 2.23 -6.59 9.89
CA ILE A 172 1.52 -7.57 10.72
C ILE A 172 0.45 -8.36 9.95
N ARG A 173 -0.14 -7.77 8.91
CA ARG A 173 -1.20 -8.42 8.10
C ARG A 173 -0.70 -9.64 7.32
N LYS A 174 0.59 -9.74 7.06
CA LYS A 174 1.22 -10.90 6.41
C LYS A 174 1.54 -12.04 7.37
N VAL A 175 1.48 -11.80 8.69
CA VAL A 175 1.75 -12.83 9.70
C VAL A 175 0.47 -13.63 9.96
N PRO A 176 0.52 -14.98 9.93
CA PRO A 176 -0.65 -15.82 10.17
C PRO A 176 -1.27 -15.58 11.54
N ILE A 177 -2.60 -15.55 11.60
CA ILE A 177 -3.35 -15.34 12.84
C ILE A 177 -3.05 -16.41 13.91
N THR A 178 -2.72 -17.63 13.48
CA THR A 178 -2.31 -18.74 14.34
C THR A 178 -1.03 -18.46 15.13
N VAL A 179 -0.10 -17.69 14.56
CA VAL A 179 1.12 -17.22 15.24
C VAL A 179 0.79 -16.04 16.15
N LEU A 180 0.01 -15.06 15.64
CA LEU A 180 -0.35 -13.86 16.40
C LEU A 180 -1.11 -14.19 17.69
N SER A 181 -2.00 -15.18 17.67
CA SER A 181 -2.78 -15.60 18.85
C SER A 181 -1.94 -16.19 19.99
N ARG A 182 -0.68 -16.58 19.71
CA ARG A 182 0.26 -17.17 20.67
C ARG A 182 1.36 -16.20 21.11
N CYS A 183 1.34 -14.98 20.58
CA CYS A 183 2.32 -13.95 20.88
C CYS A 183 1.70 -12.82 21.70
N GLN A 184 2.44 -12.30 22.67
CA GLN A 184 2.14 -11.02 23.27
C GLN A 184 2.53 -9.90 22.30
N ARG A 185 1.54 -9.16 21.79
CA ARG A 185 1.74 -8.11 20.79
C ARG A 185 2.08 -6.78 21.46
N PHE A 186 3.03 -6.07 20.84
CA PHE A 186 3.39 -4.69 21.15
C PHE A 186 3.46 -3.89 19.85
N ASP A 187 2.66 -2.85 19.76
CA ASP A 187 2.60 -1.95 18.63
C ASP A 187 3.47 -0.71 18.93
N LEU A 188 4.66 -0.64 18.32
CA LEU A 188 5.55 0.50 18.43
C LEU A 188 5.01 1.64 17.57
N GLN A 189 4.86 2.79 18.20
CA GLN A 189 4.31 3.98 17.55
C GLN A 189 5.41 4.80 16.88
N ARG A 190 5.01 5.61 15.90
CA ARG A 190 5.87 6.66 15.35
C ARG A 190 6.21 7.66 16.46
N VAL A 191 7.45 8.13 16.48
CA VAL A 191 7.90 9.12 17.46
C VAL A 191 7.58 10.52 16.93
N GLY A 192 6.82 11.30 17.69
CA GLY A 192 6.47 12.67 17.31
C GLY A 192 7.70 13.56 17.16
N ALA A 193 7.61 14.57 16.31
CA ALA A 193 8.70 15.54 16.10
C ALA A 193 9.11 16.24 17.40
N GLU A 194 8.16 16.46 18.30
CA GLU A 194 8.39 17.05 19.63
C GLU A 194 9.39 16.27 20.49
N LEU A 195 9.41 14.94 20.34
CA LEU A 195 10.34 14.05 21.03
C LEU A 195 11.66 13.85 20.23
N LEU A 196 11.59 13.91 18.89
CA LEU A 196 12.76 13.74 18.02
C LEU A 196 13.69 14.95 18.08
N ILE A 197 13.16 16.18 18.10
CA ILE A 197 13.94 17.42 18.11
C ILE A 197 14.93 17.46 19.29
N PRO A 198 14.49 17.34 20.57
CA PRO A 198 15.41 17.35 21.70
C PRO A 198 16.41 16.18 21.67
N HIS A 199 15.99 15.02 21.16
CA HIS A 199 16.88 13.89 21.02
C HIS A 199 18.00 14.14 19.99
N PHE A 200 17.66 14.63 18.81
CA PHE A 200 18.66 14.97 17.80
C PHE A 200 19.58 16.12 18.25
N LYS A 201 19.04 17.11 18.96
CA LYS A 201 19.84 18.19 19.54
C LYS A 201 20.89 17.66 20.51
N SER A 202 20.50 16.74 21.42
CA SER A 202 21.45 16.14 22.37
C SER A 202 22.53 15.31 21.67
N ILE A 203 22.24 14.72 20.52
CA ILE A 203 23.21 13.98 19.70
C ILE A 203 24.18 14.96 19.01
N CYS A 204 23.68 16.07 18.44
CA CYS A 204 24.54 17.12 17.87
C CYS A 204 25.51 17.66 18.91
N ASP A 205 25.03 17.97 20.12
CA ASP A 205 25.86 18.43 21.22
C ASP A 205 26.94 17.40 21.60
N SER A 206 26.58 16.09 21.59
CA SER A 206 27.52 15.00 21.88
C SER A 206 28.59 14.79 20.80
N GLU A 207 28.28 15.13 19.55
CA GLU A 207 29.18 15.06 18.39
C GLU A 207 29.91 16.41 18.14
N GLU A 208 29.67 17.40 18.97
CA GLU A 208 30.29 18.76 18.87
C GLU A 208 29.88 19.52 17.59
N PHE A 209 28.65 19.33 17.11
CA PHE A 209 28.07 20.07 16.01
C PHE A 209 27.04 21.09 16.52
N LYS A 210 27.05 22.27 15.92
CA LYS A 210 26.00 23.28 16.12
C LYS A 210 24.92 23.06 15.04
N ILE A 211 23.68 23.20 15.41
CA ILE A 211 22.55 23.02 14.49
C ILE A 211 21.46 24.07 14.76
N ASP A 212 20.93 24.66 13.71
CA ASP A 212 19.82 25.59 13.78
C ASP A 212 18.53 24.85 14.21
N ASP A 213 17.70 25.51 15.02
CA ASP A 213 16.42 24.90 15.45
C ASP A 213 15.48 24.62 14.26
N ASP A 214 15.51 25.45 13.20
CA ASP A 214 14.78 25.22 11.95
C ASP A 214 15.31 23.99 11.19
N ALA A 215 16.62 23.79 11.13
CA ALA A 215 17.26 22.62 10.55
C ALA A 215 16.83 21.34 11.28
N LEU A 216 16.85 21.37 12.62
CA LEU A 216 16.36 20.26 13.46
C LEU A 216 14.90 19.93 13.19
N ALA A 217 14.05 20.96 13.11
CA ALA A 217 12.64 20.78 12.82
C ALA A 217 12.41 20.17 11.42
N MET A 218 13.23 20.52 10.42
CA MET A 218 13.15 19.92 9.08
C MET A 218 13.57 18.45 9.08
N ILE A 219 14.69 18.12 9.74
CA ILE A 219 15.16 16.72 9.86
C ILE A 219 14.13 15.88 10.62
N ALA A 220 13.58 16.38 11.74
CA ALA A 220 12.57 15.66 12.52
C ALA A 220 11.28 15.41 11.73
N ARG A 221 10.87 16.36 10.89
CA ARG A 221 9.73 16.21 9.98
C ARG A 221 10.02 15.20 8.86
N ALA A 222 11.19 15.31 8.22
CA ALA A 222 11.59 14.39 7.16
C ALA A 222 11.76 12.95 7.65
N ALA A 223 12.09 12.76 8.93
CA ALA A 223 12.18 11.45 9.58
C ALA A 223 10.83 10.70 9.71
N ASP A 224 9.69 11.39 9.56
CA ASP A 224 8.33 10.83 9.61
C ASP A 224 8.10 9.85 10.78
N GLY A 225 8.63 10.21 11.96
CA GLY A 225 8.52 9.40 13.18
C GLY A 225 9.47 8.20 13.27
N SER A 226 10.40 8.05 12.33
CA SER A 226 11.47 7.05 12.34
C SER A 226 12.73 7.62 12.96
N VAL A 227 13.10 7.14 14.13
CA VAL A 227 14.36 7.55 14.78
C VAL A 227 15.58 7.22 13.93
N ARG A 228 15.58 6.02 13.29
CA ARG A 228 16.69 5.56 12.46
C ARG A 228 16.89 6.45 11.23
N ASP A 229 15.81 6.79 10.53
CA ASP A 229 15.90 7.58 9.31
C ASP A 229 16.29 9.03 9.65
N GLY A 230 15.75 9.58 10.76
CA GLY A 230 16.18 10.88 11.27
C GLY A 230 17.67 10.93 11.64
N LEU A 231 18.20 9.89 12.30
CA LEU A 231 19.63 9.79 12.59
C LEU A 231 20.47 9.64 11.31
N SER A 232 19.95 8.98 10.29
CA SER A 232 20.66 8.88 9.00
C SER A 232 20.70 10.23 8.26
N LEU A 233 19.59 11.00 8.31
CA LEU A 233 19.54 12.35 7.75
C LEU A 233 20.48 13.29 8.52
N LEU A 234 20.52 13.17 9.85
CA LEU A 234 21.43 13.95 10.69
C LEU A 234 22.89 13.65 10.37
N ASP A 235 23.23 12.38 10.18
CA ASP A 235 24.56 11.91 9.80
C ASP A 235 25.00 12.48 8.44
N GLN A 236 24.07 12.52 7.47
CA GLN A 236 24.30 13.14 6.17
C GLN A 236 24.52 14.66 6.30
N ALA A 237 23.70 15.35 7.10
CA ALA A 237 23.87 16.78 7.34
C ALA A 237 25.22 17.10 7.99
N MET A 238 25.65 16.29 8.96
CA MET A 238 26.99 16.43 9.59
C MET A 238 28.13 16.19 8.58
N ALA A 239 27.98 15.23 7.68
CA ALA A 239 28.95 14.93 6.64
C ALA A 239 29.11 16.06 5.61
N LEU A 240 28.05 16.84 5.39
CA LEU A 240 28.03 17.97 4.44
C LEU A 240 28.45 19.31 5.09
N SER A 241 28.58 19.38 6.42
CA SER A 241 28.83 20.62 7.15
C SER A 241 30.21 20.65 7.80
N ASP A 242 30.75 21.86 7.94
CA ASP A 242 32.01 22.15 8.68
C ASP A 242 31.70 22.46 10.16
N LYS A 243 30.96 21.58 10.88
CA LYS A 243 30.52 21.71 12.29
C LYS A 243 29.31 22.62 12.54
N GLU A 244 28.75 23.29 11.56
CA GLU A 244 27.55 24.10 11.69
C GLU A 244 26.50 23.66 10.65
N ILE A 245 25.35 23.15 11.11
CA ILE A 245 24.26 22.65 10.26
C ILE A 245 23.22 23.76 10.19
N THR A 246 23.18 24.44 9.04
CA THR A 246 22.22 25.53 8.78
C THR A 246 20.93 25.01 8.16
N ALA A 247 19.86 25.79 8.31
CA ALA A 247 18.58 25.50 7.68
C ALA A 247 18.69 25.39 6.15
N THR A 248 19.52 26.24 5.52
CA THR A 248 19.72 26.20 4.05
C THR A 248 20.41 24.92 3.60
N LEU A 249 21.42 24.43 4.31
CA LEU A 249 22.10 23.16 4.01
C LEU A 249 21.13 21.99 4.08
N VAL A 250 20.26 21.95 5.10
CA VAL A 250 19.26 20.90 5.25
C VAL A 250 18.18 21.01 4.17
N GLN A 251 17.78 22.21 3.76
CA GLN A 251 16.86 22.42 2.63
C GLN A 251 17.42 21.85 1.33
N ASP A 252 18.67 22.15 1.02
CA ASP A 252 19.36 21.66 -0.18
C ASP A 252 19.51 20.13 -0.14
N MET A 253 19.95 19.59 1.01
CA MET A 253 20.10 18.14 1.23
C MET A 253 18.78 17.38 1.07
N LEU A 254 17.66 17.94 1.52
CA LEU A 254 16.33 17.33 1.45
C LEU A 254 15.62 17.64 0.12
N GLY A 255 16.23 18.41 -0.79
CA GLY A 255 15.60 18.83 -2.05
C GLY A 255 14.37 19.74 -1.83
N LEU A 256 14.31 20.48 -0.71
CA LEU A 256 13.16 21.34 -0.40
C LEU A 256 13.13 22.62 -1.26
N ALA A 257 14.27 23.02 -1.84
CA ALA A 257 14.34 24.10 -2.83
C ALA A 257 13.53 23.74 -4.09
N ASP A 258 13.56 22.47 -4.52
CA ASP A 258 12.80 21.99 -5.65
C ASP A 258 11.28 22.03 -5.38
N ARG A 259 10.85 21.86 -4.14
CA ARG A 259 9.42 21.93 -3.76
C ARG A 259 8.82 23.33 -3.90
N ALA A 260 9.62 24.39 -3.68
CA ALA A 260 9.15 25.75 -3.96
C ALA A 260 8.88 25.94 -5.46
N GLN A 261 9.77 25.42 -6.32
CA GLN A 261 9.59 25.46 -7.77
C GLN A 261 8.40 24.61 -8.22
N ASN A 262 8.15 23.45 -7.57
CA ASN A 262 6.98 22.63 -7.83
C ASN A 262 5.66 23.32 -7.43
N LEU A 263 5.65 24.13 -6.35
CA LEU A 263 4.50 24.95 -5.99
C LEU A 263 4.27 26.08 -7.01
N ASP A 264 5.35 26.73 -7.49
CA ASP A 264 5.29 27.73 -8.56
C ASP A 264 4.75 27.10 -9.85
N LEU A 265 5.22 25.93 -10.20
CA LEU A 265 4.74 25.17 -11.35
C LEU A 265 3.24 24.87 -11.24
N LEU A 266 2.79 24.35 -10.09
CA LEU A 266 1.38 24.04 -9.85
C LEU A 266 0.51 25.29 -9.92
N GLU A 267 0.95 26.40 -9.36
CA GLU A 267 0.22 27.68 -9.44
C GLU A 267 0.04 28.12 -10.89
N LYS A 268 1.11 28.10 -11.71
CA LYS A 268 1.04 28.49 -13.13
C LYS A 268 0.17 27.54 -13.96
N VAL A 269 0.21 26.25 -13.65
CA VAL A 269 -0.67 25.25 -14.26
C VAL A 269 -2.14 25.54 -13.94
N LEU A 270 -2.46 25.84 -12.68
CA LEU A 270 -3.82 26.13 -12.22
C LEU A 270 -4.34 27.50 -12.70
N GLU A 271 -3.43 28.45 -12.97
CA GLU A 271 -3.74 29.72 -13.65
C GLU A 271 -3.97 29.54 -15.16
N GLY A 272 -3.57 28.39 -15.74
CA GLY A 272 -3.63 28.12 -17.18
C GLY A 272 -2.51 28.78 -17.99
N ASP A 273 -1.46 29.30 -17.34
CA ASP A 273 -0.29 29.92 -17.98
C ASP A 273 0.68 28.84 -18.46
N THR A 274 0.32 28.17 -19.56
CA THR A 274 1.11 27.06 -20.14
C THR A 274 2.54 27.45 -20.47
N PRO A 275 2.86 28.62 -21.07
CA PRO A 275 4.24 28.98 -21.41
C PRO A 275 5.14 29.08 -20.18
N LYS A 276 4.67 29.70 -19.09
CA LYS A 276 5.44 29.80 -17.85
C LYS A 276 5.57 28.47 -17.15
N ALA A 277 4.51 27.66 -17.14
CA ALA A 277 4.56 26.31 -16.57
C ALA A 277 5.63 25.45 -17.24
N LEU A 278 5.71 25.45 -18.59
CA LEU A 278 6.74 24.72 -19.32
C LEU A 278 8.15 25.27 -19.07
N THR A 279 8.30 26.61 -18.93
CA THR A 279 9.60 27.20 -18.60
C THR A 279 10.11 26.76 -17.22
N ILE A 280 9.21 26.69 -16.22
CA ILE A 280 9.55 26.19 -14.89
C ILE A 280 9.91 24.70 -14.94
N MET A 281 9.12 23.89 -15.65
CA MET A 281 9.38 22.45 -15.83
C MET A 281 10.75 22.20 -16.49
N ASP A 282 11.10 22.94 -17.52
CA ASP A 282 12.41 22.86 -18.19
C ASP A 282 13.56 23.28 -17.25
N SER A 283 13.34 24.30 -16.39
CA SER A 283 14.31 24.69 -15.36
C SER A 283 14.55 23.58 -14.34
N ILE A 284 13.49 22.94 -13.84
CA ILE A 284 13.59 21.81 -12.89
C ILE A 284 14.36 20.66 -13.54
N TYR A 285 14.05 20.34 -14.80
CA TYR A 285 14.72 19.27 -15.53
C TYR A 285 16.22 19.55 -15.74
N LYS A 286 16.59 20.79 -16.13
CA LYS A 286 17.99 21.21 -16.28
C LYS A 286 18.79 21.13 -14.98
N ASN A 287 18.13 21.31 -13.84
CA ASN A 287 18.72 21.16 -12.51
C ASN A 287 18.79 19.68 -12.04
N GLY A 288 18.41 18.72 -12.89
CA GLY A 288 18.48 17.29 -12.59
C GLY A 288 17.22 16.68 -11.98
N GLY A 289 16.11 17.42 -11.92
CA GLY A 289 14.83 16.91 -11.44
C GLY A 289 14.25 15.84 -12.38
N ALA A 290 13.90 14.66 -11.86
CA ALA A 290 13.27 13.60 -12.63
C ALA A 290 11.78 13.93 -12.87
N PRO A 291 11.28 13.83 -14.14
CA PRO A 291 9.90 14.17 -14.48
C PRO A 291 8.84 13.42 -13.66
N THR A 292 9.07 12.15 -13.38
CA THR A 292 8.22 11.30 -12.53
C THR A 292 8.11 11.82 -11.10
N ILE A 293 9.23 12.29 -10.52
CA ILE A 293 9.26 12.86 -9.15
C ILE A 293 8.50 14.19 -9.12
N VAL A 294 8.68 15.05 -10.13
CA VAL A 294 7.94 16.32 -10.22
C VAL A 294 6.44 16.08 -10.23
N LEU A 295 5.94 15.11 -11.01
CA LEU A 295 4.51 14.77 -11.04
C LEU A 295 4.01 14.19 -9.71
N GLN A 296 4.82 13.41 -9.00
CA GLN A 296 4.49 12.91 -7.64
C GLN A 296 4.37 14.06 -6.63
N ASP A 297 5.28 15.03 -6.72
CA ASP A 297 5.23 16.23 -5.87
C ASP A 297 4.00 17.09 -6.19
N LEU A 298 3.65 17.29 -7.48
CA LEU A 298 2.43 17.99 -7.87
C LEU A 298 1.17 17.27 -7.37
N LEU A 299 1.13 15.92 -7.38
CA LEU A 299 0.07 15.15 -6.75
C LEU A 299 -0.02 15.43 -5.25
N SER A 300 1.11 15.37 -4.55
CA SER A 300 1.17 15.61 -3.11
C SER A 300 0.70 17.03 -2.75
N LEU A 301 1.11 18.04 -3.53
CA LEU A 301 0.67 19.43 -3.39
C LEU A 301 -0.83 19.57 -3.68
N THR A 302 -1.34 18.95 -4.75
CA THR A 302 -2.79 18.97 -5.07
C THR A 302 -3.62 18.35 -3.95
N HIS A 303 -3.16 17.24 -3.35
CA HIS A 303 -3.79 16.65 -2.19
C HIS A 303 -3.78 17.59 -0.96
N LEU A 304 -2.65 18.27 -0.72
CA LEU A 304 -2.53 19.25 0.34
C LEU A 304 -3.51 20.41 0.14
N LEU A 305 -3.57 21.00 -1.09
CA LEU A 305 -4.53 22.06 -1.43
C LEU A 305 -5.97 21.60 -1.21
N THR A 306 -6.28 20.36 -1.57
CA THR A 306 -7.60 19.75 -1.36
C THR A 306 -7.94 19.66 0.14
N LYS A 307 -7.00 19.20 0.98
CA LYS A 307 -7.18 19.17 2.44
C LYS A 307 -7.39 20.57 3.03
N LEU A 308 -6.57 21.54 2.63
CA LEU A 308 -6.69 22.94 3.08
C LEU A 308 -8.03 23.56 2.69
N ARG A 309 -8.62 23.12 1.57
CA ARG A 309 -9.94 23.57 1.12
C ARG A 309 -11.09 22.97 1.92
N VAL A 310 -10.96 21.68 2.30
CA VAL A 310 -12.03 20.94 3.02
C VAL A 310 -12.03 21.27 4.50
N ILE A 311 -10.85 21.44 5.11
CA ILE A 311 -10.69 21.65 6.56
C ILE A 311 -9.98 22.98 6.78
N PRO A 312 -10.73 24.09 6.94
CA PRO A 312 -10.13 25.38 7.30
C PRO A 312 -9.57 25.34 8.71
N GLY A 313 -8.32 25.80 8.91
CA GLY A 313 -7.70 25.90 10.23
C GLY A 313 -6.89 24.66 10.64
N LEU A 314 -6.55 23.78 9.73
CA LEU A 314 -5.65 22.64 9.99
C LEU A 314 -4.20 23.17 10.12
N GLU A 315 -3.85 23.61 11.34
CA GLU A 315 -2.49 24.08 11.67
C GLU A 315 -1.46 22.93 11.71
N ASP A 316 -1.93 21.69 11.92
CA ASP A 316 -1.10 20.49 12.01
C ASP A 316 -0.60 19.90 10.67
N ILE A 317 -0.99 20.48 9.52
CA ILE A 317 -0.45 20.06 8.20
C ILE A 317 0.99 20.58 7.97
N ASN A 318 1.60 21.18 8.95
CA ASN A 318 2.94 21.78 8.90
C ASN A 318 4.12 20.82 8.58
N GLN A 319 3.83 19.60 8.14
CA GLN A 319 4.90 18.61 7.92
C GLN A 319 5.63 18.73 6.58
N THR A 320 5.11 19.51 5.61
CA THR A 320 5.60 19.43 4.22
C THR A 320 6.08 20.76 3.63
N LEU A 321 5.60 21.91 4.13
CA LEU A 321 5.91 23.24 3.58
C LEU A 321 6.47 24.19 4.67
N SER A 322 7.29 25.18 4.26
CA SER A 322 7.69 26.27 5.15
C SER A 322 6.50 27.20 5.43
N GLY A 323 6.55 28.03 6.48
CA GLY A 323 5.46 28.91 6.87
C GLY A 323 4.93 29.80 5.73
N ASP A 324 5.84 30.39 4.94
CA ASP A 324 5.47 31.23 3.79
C ASP A 324 4.84 30.42 2.65
N GLN A 325 5.34 29.21 2.38
CA GLN A 325 4.78 28.32 1.38
C GLN A 325 3.38 27.81 1.79
N LEU A 326 3.16 27.58 3.08
CA LEU A 326 1.86 27.18 3.61
C LEU A 326 0.83 28.29 3.44
N THR A 327 1.20 29.53 3.77
CA THR A 327 0.32 30.70 3.58
C THR A 327 -0.05 30.85 2.10
N ARG A 328 0.90 30.71 1.21
CA ARG A 328 0.69 30.75 -0.25
C ARG A 328 -0.21 29.59 -0.73
N ALA A 329 0.01 28.39 -0.24
CA ALA A 329 -0.83 27.23 -0.56
C ALA A 329 -2.28 27.42 -0.07
N GLN A 330 -2.49 28.01 1.11
CA GLN A 330 -3.82 28.37 1.61
C GLN A 330 -4.52 29.37 0.70
N ASP A 331 -3.81 30.37 0.19
CA ASP A 331 -4.39 31.37 -0.72
C ASP A 331 -4.72 30.76 -2.10
N ILE A 332 -3.89 29.86 -2.62
CA ILE A 332 -4.18 29.09 -3.82
C ILE A 332 -5.43 28.21 -3.59
N ALA A 333 -5.50 27.49 -2.47
CA ALA A 333 -6.64 26.63 -2.15
C ALA A 333 -7.96 27.38 -2.04
N LYS A 334 -7.97 28.65 -1.57
CA LYS A 334 -9.17 29.49 -1.51
C LYS A 334 -9.69 29.89 -2.89
N LYS A 335 -8.79 30.08 -3.86
CA LYS A 335 -9.13 30.54 -5.22
C LYS A 335 -9.68 29.44 -6.13
N ILE A 336 -9.33 28.17 -5.88
CA ILE A 336 -9.61 27.05 -6.79
C ILE A 336 -10.82 26.25 -6.31
N SER A 337 -11.68 25.82 -7.26
CA SER A 337 -12.86 25.01 -6.95
C SER A 337 -12.49 23.54 -6.65
N MET A 338 -13.32 22.85 -5.83
CA MET A 338 -13.14 21.42 -5.56
C MET A 338 -13.19 20.55 -6.83
N PRO A 339 -14.12 20.77 -7.78
CA PRO A 339 -14.13 20.05 -9.04
C PRO A 339 -12.81 20.21 -9.82
N SER A 340 -12.24 21.43 -9.82
CA SER A 340 -10.95 21.70 -10.48
C SER A 340 -9.79 20.94 -9.82
N LEU A 341 -9.71 20.92 -8.48
CA LEU A 341 -8.70 20.14 -7.75
C LEU A 341 -8.85 18.64 -8.00
N SER A 342 -10.09 18.11 -8.00
CA SER A 342 -10.34 16.69 -8.32
C SER A 342 -9.92 16.31 -9.73
N LYS A 343 -10.22 17.18 -10.71
CA LYS A 343 -9.81 17.00 -12.11
C LYS A 343 -8.29 17.03 -12.27
N THR A 344 -7.63 17.99 -11.62
CA THR A 344 -6.16 18.09 -11.58
C THR A 344 -5.55 16.81 -11.02
N TRP A 345 -6.07 16.32 -9.90
CA TRP A 345 -5.63 15.07 -9.30
C TRP A 345 -5.75 13.88 -10.25
N GLN A 346 -6.89 13.72 -10.92
CA GLN A 346 -7.12 12.61 -11.86
C GLN A 346 -6.16 12.67 -13.06
N ILE A 347 -5.95 13.87 -13.62
CA ILE A 347 -5.03 14.04 -14.76
C ILE A 347 -3.59 13.73 -14.34
N LEU A 348 -3.15 14.20 -13.17
CA LEU A 348 -1.82 13.91 -12.63
C LEU A 348 -1.63 12.42 -12.35
N LEU A 349 -2.62 11.77 -11.72
CA LEU A 349 -2.53 10.34 -11.38
C LEU A 349 -2.41 9.47 -12.65
N LYS A 350 -3.22 9.77 -13.67
CA LYS A 350 -3.13 9.11 -14.98
C LYS A 350 -1.82 9.43 -15.67
N GLY A 351 -1.42 10.72 -15.67
CA GLY A 351 -0.19 11.19 -16.28
C GLY A 351 1.07 10.56 -15.69
N LEU A 352 1.09 10.31 -14.38
CA LEU A 352 2.20 9.62 -13.72
C LEU A 352 2.44 8.22 -14.31
N GLY A 353 1.36 7.46 -14.56
CA GLY A 353 1.46 6.16 -15.22
C GLY A 353 1.90 6.26 -16.69
N GLU A 354 1.43 7.27 -17.41
CA GLU A 354 1.83 7.54 -18.81
C GLU A 354 3.32 7.88 -18.90
N VAL A 355 3.85 8.72 -18.00
CA VAL A 355 5.25 9.13 -17.98
C VAL A 355 6.18 7.97 -17.61
N ALA A 356 5.81 7.17 -16.61
CA ALA A 356 6.62 6.01 -16.20
C ALA A 356 6.77 4.93 -17.29
N GLY A 357 5.82 4.85 -18.23
CA GLY A 357 5.85 3.92 -19.37
C GLY A 357 6.33 4.53 -20.69
N ALA A 358 6.62 5.83 -20.72
CA ALA A 358 6.94 6.54 -21.96
C ALA A 358 8.41 6.33 -22.40
N PRO A 359 8.69 6.21 -23.71
CA PRO A 359 10.08 6.17 -24.23
C PRO A 359 10.89 7.44 -23.93
N ASN A 360 10.21 8.59 -23.76
CA ASN A 360 10.79 9.86 -23.35
C ASN A 360 9.93 10.47 -22.24
N GLU A 361 10.40 10.33 -20.99
CA GLU A 361 9.70 10.79 -19.80
C GLU A 361 9.49 12.32 -19.81
N GLN A 362 10.45 13.10 -20.30
CA GLN A 362 10.36 14.56 -20.34
C GLN A 362 9.20 15.01 -21.23
N ASN A 363 9.17 14.55 -22.50
CA ASN A 363 8.12 14.93 -23.44
C ASN A 363 6.73 14.51 -22.93
N ALA A 364 6.64 13.33 -22.32
CA ALA A 364 5.40 12.84 -21.73
C ALA A 364 4.93 13.74 -20.56
N ALA A 365 5.85 14.14 -19.67
CA ALA A 365 5.53 15.03 -18.55
C ALA A 365 5.11 16.43 -19.03
N GLU A 366 5.79 16.99 -20.02
CA GLU A 366 5.39 18.26 -20.65
C GLU A 366 3.97 18.17 -21.22
N MET A 367 3.61 17.06 -21.87
CA MET A 367 2.24 16.85 -22.36
C MET A 367 1.22 16.75 -21.23
N VAL A 368 1.58 16.17 -20.09
CA VAL A 368 0.71 16.17 -18.89
C VAL A 368 0.50 17.58 -18.37
N ILE A 369 1.56 18.39 -18.27
CA ILE A 369 1.50 19.79 -17.83
C ILE A 369 0.65 20.63 -18.78
N ILE A 370 0.82 20.48 -20.11
CA ILE A 370 0.00 21.15 -21.12
C ILE A 370 -1.48 20.78 -20.91
N ARG A 371 -1.78 19.49 -20.80
CA ARG A 371 -3.13 18.97 -20.59
C ARG A 371 -3.78 19.55 -19.34
N LEU A 372 -3.01 19.66 -18.24
CA LEU A 372 -3.46 20.27 -16.99
C LEU A 372 -3.79 21.75 -17.16
N ALA A 373 -2.89 22.54 -17.76
CA ALA A 373 -3.07 23.97 -17.96
C ALA A 373 -4.28 24.27 -18.86
N TYR A 374 -4.49 23.50 -19.93
CA TYR A 374 -5.69 23.61 -20.74
C TYR A 374 -6.96 23.18 -19.99
N ALA A 375 -6.86 22.15 -19.17
CA ALA A 375 -7.99 21.69 -18.36
C ALA A 375 -8.41 22.71 -17.29
N ALA A 376 -7.47 23.48 -16.76
CA ALA A 376 -7.75 24.56 -15.80
C ALA A 376 -8.57 25.70 -16.42
N ASN A 377 -8.40 25.99 -17.71
CA ASN A 377 -9.11 27.03 -18.45
C ASN A 377 -10.52 26.62 -18.88
N LEU A 378 -10.89 25.33 -18.79
CA LEU A 378 -12.23 24.88 -19.15
C LEU A 378 -13.22 25.20 -18.03
N PRO A 379 -14.31 25.93 -18.34
CA PRO A 379 -15.34 26.27 -17.35
C PRO A 379 -15.98 24.98 -16.79
N ASP A 380 -16.27 25.00 -15.49
CA ASP A 380 -16.97 23.89 -14.84
C ASP A 380 -18.35 23.67 -15.47
N PRO A 381 -18.81 22.43 -15.68
CA PRO A 381 -20.14 22.15 -16.24
C PRO A 381 -21.26 22.83 -15.47
N SER A 382 -21.11 23.00 -14.15
CA SER A 382 -22.07 23.74 -13.30
C SER A 382 -22.18 25.23 -13.64
N ASP A 383 -21.06 25.85 -14.02
CA ASP A 383 -21.04 27.27 -14.40
C ASP A 383 -21.59 27.49 -15.81
N LEU A 384 -21.36 26.53 -16.71
CA LEU A 384 -22.01 26.52 -18.03
C LEU A 384 -23.54 26.41 -17.92
N VAL A 385 -24.02 25.49 -17.06
CA VAL A 385 -25.45 25.32 -16.80
C VAL A 385 -26.06 26.58 -16.17
N LYS A 386 -25.36 27.25 -15.25
CA LYS A 386 -25.83 28.55 -14.68
C LYS A 386 -25.88 29.62 -15.75
N LYS A 387 -24.81 29.79 -16.55
CA LYS A 387 -24.78 30.76 -17.65
C LYS A 387 -25.89 30.52 -18.69
N LEU A 388 -26.16 29.25 -19.02
CA LEU A 388 -27.27 28.89 -19.91
C LEU A 388 -28.65 29.19 -19.30
N LYS A 389 -28.83 28.99 -17.99
CA LYS A 389 -30.05 29.34 -17.29
C LYS A 389 -30.24 30.85 -17.22
N ASP A 390 -29.17 31.61 -16.95
CA ASP A 390 -29.22 33.09 -16.90
C ASP A 390 -29.49 33.67 -18.29
N MET A 391 -28.86 33.16 -19.35
CA MET A 391 -29.19 33.55 -20.74
C MET A 391 -30.62 33.16 -21.15
N GLY A 392 -31.15 32.04 -20.66
CA GLY A 392 -32.53 31.63 -20.91
C GLY A 392 -33.57 32.50 -20.18
N SER A 393 -33.20 33.08 -19.04
CA SER A 393 -34.04 34.06 -18.31
C SER A 393 -34.09 35.42 -19.02
N ASP A 394 -32.98 35.87 -19.62
CA ASP A 394 -32.92 37.14 -20.35
C ASP A 394 -33.71 37.11 -21.68
N ILE A 395 -33.74 35.96 -22.36
CA ILE A 395 -34.55 35.75 -23.57
C ILE A 395 -36.06 35.74 -23.23
N ARG A 396 -36.43 35.29 -22.02
CA ARG A 396 -37.84 35.32 -21.57
C ARG A 396 -38.30 36.70 -21.11
N ALA A 397 -37.40 37.58 -20.69
CA ALA A 397 -37.70 38.92 -20.22
C ALA A 397 -37.92 39.94 -21.37
N GLN A 398 -37.44 39.64 -22.59
CA GLN A 398 -37.61 40.53 -23.77
C GLN A 398 -38.80 40.15 -24.67
N GLY A 399 -39.61 39.16 -24.31
CA GLY A 399 -40.69 38.60 -25.15
C GLY A 399 -42.12 38.97 -24.76
N THR A 400 -42.37 40.13 -24.09
CA THR A 400 -43.75 40.55 -23.80
C THR A 400 -43.96 41.99 -24.20
N ASN A 401 -44.23 42.25 -25.49
CA ASN A 401 -45.06 43.34 -25.96
C ASN A 401 -45.25 43.28 -27.48
N THR A 402 -46.27 42.54 -27.95
CA THR A 402 -47.01 42.89 -29.15
C THR A 402 -48.34 42.14 -29.21
N THR A 403 -49.39 42.85 -29.37
CA THR A 403 -50.83 42.55 -29.44
C THR A 403 -51.21 41.74 -30.70
N PRO A 404 -52.33 40.98 -30.72
CA PRO A 404 -52.59 39.93 -31.69
C PRO A 404 -53.17 40.43 -33.00
N GLY A 405 -52.65 39.95 -34.11
CA GLY A 405 -53.22 40.08 -35.44
C GLY A 405 -53.41 38.70 -36.06
N ASN A 406 -54.65 38.41 -36.34
CA ASN A 406 -55.25 37.23 -36.94
C ASN A 406 -54.80 37.08 -38.40
N THR A 407 -54.34 35.89 -38.83
CA THR A 407 -54.76 35.27 -40.11
C THR A 407 -54.20 33.84 -40.25
N SER A 408 -55.04 32.99 -40.73
CA SER A 408 -55.01 31.56 -41.02
C SER A 408 -54.01 31.17 -42.10
N SER A 409 -53.47 29.99 -41.99
CA SER A 409 -53.40 28.89 -42.97
C SER A 409 -52.17 28.00 -42.81
N GLY A 410 -52.36 26.80 -42.44
CA GLY A 410 -52.07 25.55 -43.14
C GLY A 410 -50.66 25.01 -43.10
N ALA A 411 -50.62 23.83 -42.51
CA ALA A 411 -49.93 22.61 -42.92
C ALA A 411 -49.02 21.96 -41.82
N THR A 412 -49.62 20.99 -41.22
CA THR A 412 -49.14 19.65 -40.76
C THR A 412 -47.65 19.33 -40.86
N ALA A 413 -47.06 19.01 -39.74
CA ALA A 413 -46.34 17.73 -39.56
C ALA A 413 -46.12 17.46 -38.05
N SER A 414 -46.76 16.42 -37.58
CA SER A 414 -46.69 15.89 -36.23
C SER A 414 -45.37 15.13 -36.02
N ALA A 415 -44.74 15.36 -34.89
CA ALA A 415 -43.93 14.34 -34.23
C ALA A 415 -44.03 14.59 -32.72
N SER A 416 -44.97 13.88 -32.10
CA SER A 416 -45.09 13.76 -30.65
C SER A 416 -44.13 12.71 -30.19
N SER A 417 -43.19 13.06 -29.31
CA SER A 417 -42.54 12.08 -28.45
C SER A 417 -42.91 12.38 -27.00
N ASN A 418 -43.88 11.58 -26.53
CA ASN A 418 -44.27 11.53 -25.13
C ASN A 418 -43.14 10.88 -24.34
N ILE A 419 -42.53 11.61 -23.44
CA ILE A 419 -41.71 11.04 -22.37
C ILE A 419 -42.65 10.92 -21.14
N HIS A 420 -42.97 9.72 -20.80
CA HIS A 420 -43.65 9.35 -19.56
C HIS A 420 -42.68 9.49 -18.40
N HIS A 421 -42.98 10.41 -17.49
CA HIS A 421 -42.48 10.41 -16.13
C HIS A 421 -43.19 9.28 -15.36
N GLN A 422 -42.44 8.28 -14.93
CA GLN A 422 -42.90 7.39 -13.86
C GLN A 422 -42.41 7.96 -12.54
N ASP A 423 -43.37 8.36 -11.71
CA ASP A 423 -43.18 8.71 -10.30
C ASP A 423 -42.79 7.48 -9.50
N PHE A 424 -41.64 7.52 -8.87
CA PHE A 424 -41.23 6.56 -7.84
C PHE A 424 -41.80 7.03 -6.50
N THR A 425 -42.81 6.35 -5.99
CA THR A 425 -43.28 6.45 -4.61
C THR A 425 -42.46 5.50 -3.72
N PRO A 426 -41.95 5.97 -2.56
CA PRO A 426 -41.32 5.09 -1.60
C PRO A 426 -42.35 4.27 -0.81
N PRO A 427 -42.03 3.05 -0.35
CA PRO A 427 -42.95 2.22 0.42
C PRO A 427 -43.15 2.76 1.85
N PRO A 428 -44.30 2.49 2.48
CA PRO A 428 -44.70 3.10 3.74
C PRO A 428 -43.96 2.50 4.94
N SER A 429 -43.59 3.40 5.87
CA SER A 429 -43.08 3.06 7.20
C SER A 429 -44.18 2.42 8.05
N ILE A 430 -43.89 1.29 8.68
CA ILE A 430 -44.77 0.65 9.68
C ILE A 430 -44.44 1.27 11.04
N GLU A 431 -45.36 2.05 11.58
CA GLU A 431 -45.44 2.41 13.00
C GLU A 431 -45.96 1.22 13.78
N VAL A 432 -45.23 0.80 14.80
CA VAL A 432 -45.78 -0.04 15.87
C VAL A 432 -45.65 0.73 17.17
N GLY A 433 -46.74 1.31 17.58
CA GLY A 433 -46.96 1.75 18.95
C GLY A 433 -47.44 0.59 19.80
N GLY A 434 -46.98 0.53 21.05
CA GLY A 434 -47.44 -0.46 22.01
C GLY A 434 -46.72 -0.35 23.34
N THR A 435 -47.29 0.36 24.26
CA THR A 435 -47.00 0.47 25.71
C THR A 435 -47.20 -0.86 26.44
N GLY A 436 -46.36 -1.15 27.47
CA GLY A 436 -46.74 -2.10 28.53
C GLY A 436 -45.58 -2.77 29.29
N THR A 437 -45.17 -2.16 30.35
CA THR A 437 -44.79 -2.65 31.72
C THR A 437 -44.40 -4.12 31.99
N HIS A 438 -43.26 -4.23 32.70
CA HIS A 438 -42.86 -5.19 33.76
C HIS A 438 -42.69 -6.69 33.49
N GLY A 439 -41.50 -7.19 33.83
CA GLY A 439 -41.25 -8.58 34.22
C GLY A 439 -39.80 -8.99 34.04
N GLN A 440 -39.04 -9.04 35.14
CA GLN A 440 -37.75 -9.72 35.25
C GLN A 440 -37.92 -11.20 34.90
N GLU A 441 -37.08 -11.74 34.06
CA GLU A 441 -36.56 -13.10 34.25
C GLU A 441 -35.36 -13.35 33.36
N THR A 442 -34.31 -13.86 33.95
CA THR A 442 -33.05 -14.29 33.38
C THR A 442 -33.24 -15.53 32.49
N ALA A 443 -32.93 -15.45 31.20
CA ALA A 443 -32.76 -16.62 30.37
C ALA A 443 -31.46 -16.50 29.56
N ARG A 444 -30.61 -17.51 29.72
CA ARG A 444 -29.36 -17.77 29.02
C ARG A 444 -29.61 -17.74 27.50
N ALA A 445 -28.86 -16.91 26.78
CA ALA A 445 -28.78 -16.93 25.35
C ALA A 445 -28.05 -18.21 24.89
N MET A 446 -28.74 -19.07 24.17
CA MET A 446 -28.15 -20.12 23.33
C MET A 446 -27.54 -19.47 22.08
N PRO A 447 -26.41 -19.97 21.54
CA PRO A 447 -25.85 -19.46 20.31
C PRO A 447 -26.78 -19.79 19.13
N GLN A 448 -27.12 -18.75 18.37
CA GLN A 448 -27.79 -18.90 17.09
C GLN A 448 -26.86 -19.67 16.14
N LEU A 449 -27.31 -20.84 15.72
CA LEU A 449 -26.77 -21.56 14.57
C LEU A 449 -26.92 -20.65 13.32
N SER A 450 -25.80 -20.20 12.80
CA SER A 450 -25.73 -19.62 11.46
C SER A 450 -26.27 -20.66 10.47
N VAL A 451 -27.26 -20.25 9.69
CA VAL A 451 -27.78 -21.02 8.57
C VAL A 451 -26.62 -21.25 7.61
N VAL A 452 -26.13 -22.48 7.55
CA VAL A 452 -25.24 -22.95 6.50
C VAL A 452 -26.04 -22.88 5.22
N SER A 453 -25.66 -21.99 4.30
CA SER A 453 -26.18 -21.97 2.93
C SER A 453 -26.00 -23.37 2.34
N ALA A 454 -27.03 -23.90 1.71
CA ALA A 454 -26.97 -25.17 0.98
C ALA A 454 -25.78 -25.10 -0.01
N PRO A 455 -25.03 -26.22 -0.20
CA PRO A 455 -23.93 -26.23 -1.16
C PRO A 455 -24.48 -25.88 -2.56
N GLU A 456 -23.91 -24.85 -3.19
CA GLU A 456 -24.22 -24.53 -4.60
C GLU A 456 -23.98 -25.77 -5.45
N ALA A 457 -24.96 -26.13 -6.29
CA ALA A 457 -24.84 -27.27 -7.19
C ALA A 457 -23.64 -27.05 -8.12
N ILE A 458 -22.69 -27.99 -8.13
CA ILE A 458 -21.51 -27.95 -8.97
C ILE A 458 -21.95 -27.91 -10.43
N PRO A 459 -21.55 -26.90 -11.24
CA PRO A 459 -21.93 -26.83 -12.64
C PRO A 459 -21.36 -28.02 -13.42
N ASP A 460 -22.13 -28.51 -14.40
CA ASP A 460 -21.72 -29.60 -15.30
C ASP A 460 -20.64 -29.07 -16.25
N LEU A 461 -19.37 -29.42 -15.99
CA LEU A 461 -18.20 -28.90 -16.72
C LEU A 461 -18.08 -29.63 -18.08
N LYS A 462 -18.48 -28.96 -19.17
CA LYS A 462 -18.45 -29.50 -20.54
C LYS A 462 -17.38 -28.91 -21.44
N LYS A 463 -16.93 -27.69 -21.14
CA LYS A 463 -15.95 -26.93 -21.93
C LYS A 463 -14.80 -26.48 -21.05
N LEU A 464 -13.66 -26.22 -21.67
CA LEU A 464 -12.52 -25.64 -20.96
C LEU A 464 -12.85 -24.28 -20.34
N GLN A 465 -13.71 -23.50 -20.99
CA GLN A 465 -14.22 -22.23 -20.48
C GLN A 465 -14.95 -22.39 -19.14
N ASP A 466 -15.73 -23.47 -18.97
CA ASP A 466 -16.45 -23.74 -17.72
C ASP A 466 -15.46 -24.00 -16.57
N VAL A 467 -14.35 -24.69 -16.87
CA VAL A 467 -13.25 -24.95 -15.92
C VAL A 467 -12.54 -23.66 -15.53
N ILE A 468 -12.26 -22.78 -16.50
CA ILE A 468 -11.61 -21.48 -16.26
C ILE A 468 -12.51 -20.60 -15.38
N THR A 469 -13.81 -20.47 -15.75
CA THR A 469 -14.79 -19.70 -14.97
C THR A 469 -14.92 -20.21 -13.53
N LEU A 470 -14.87 -21.54 -13.34
CA LEU A 470 -14.88 -22.14 -12.01
C LEU A 470 -13.64 -21.77 -11.20
N LEU A 471 -12.45 -21.78 -11.81
CA LEU A 471 -11.21 -21.41 -11.16
C LEU A 471 -11.17 -19.91 -10.81
N GLU A 472 -11.66 -19.04 -11.69
CA GLU A 472 -11.79 -17.60 -11.45
C GLU A 472 -12.73 -17.29 -10.28
N LYS A 473 -13.88 -18.00 -10.20
CA LYS A 473 -14.85 -17.87 -9.08
C LYS A 473 -14.22 -18.24 -7.72
N HIS A 474 -13.19 -19.07 -7.71
CA HIS A 474 -12.47 -19.51 -6.51
C HIS A 474 -11.11 -18.84 -6.31
N ASP A 475 -10.91 -17.64 -6.87
CA ASP A 475 -9.69 -16.82 -6.76
C ASP A 475 -8.39 -17.45 -7.32
N GLU A 476 -8.49 -18.48 -8.16
CA GLU A 476 -7.35 -19.14 -8.82
C GLU A 476 -7.01 -18.52 -10.18
N VAL A 477 -6.95 -17.18 -10.23
CA VAL A 477 -6.78 -16.36 -11.44
C VAL A 477 -5.51 -16.72 -12.23
N LEU A 478 -4.41 -17.02 -11.53
CA LEU A 478 -3.13 -17.35 -12.18
C LEU A 478 -3.23 -18.67 -12.97
N LEU A 479 -3.85 -19.69 -12.39
CA LEU A 479 -4.04 -20.99 -13.03
C LEU A 479 -5.05 -20.91 -14.18
N ALA A 480 -6.11 -20.14 -14.00
CA ALA A 480 -7.10 -19.83 -15.02
C ALA A 480 -6.44 -19.14 -16.25
N GLY A 481 -5.60 -18.13 -16.02
CA GLY A 481 -4.86 -17.45 -17.07
C GLY A 481 -3.86 -18.36 -17.82
N GLN A 482 -3.17 -19.25 -17.10
CA GLN A 482 -2.29 -20.24 -17.74
C GLN A 482 -3.08 -21.22 -18.64
N LEU A 483 -4.26 -21.69 -18.19
CA LEU A 483 -5.12 -22.55 -19.00
C LEU A 483 -5.65 -21.83 -20.23
N TYR A 484 -6.04 -20.56 -20.09
CA TYR A 484 -6.56 -19.75 -21.19
C TYR A 484 -5.53 -19.54 -22.31
N HIS A 485 -4.27 -19.28 -21.96
CA HIS A 485 -3.22 -18.95 -22.94
C HIS A 485 -2.45 -20.17 -23.46
N LEU A 486 -2.23 -21.21 -22.62
CA LEU A 486 -1.21 -22.25 -22.90
C LEU A 486 -1.80 -23.67 -23.01
N ALA A 487 -3.10 -23.87 -22.77
CA ALA A 487 -3.69 -25.19 -22.79
C ALA A 487 -4.57 -25.43 -24.01
N HIS A 488 -4.29 -26.54 -24.70
CA HIS A 488 -5.11 -27.08 -25.80
C HIS A 488 -5.96 -28.22 -25.26
N LEU A 489 -7.28 -28.09 -25.32
CA LEU A 489 -8.19 -29.15 -24.89
C LEU A 489 -8.21 -30.29 -25.91
N VAL A 490 -7.84 -31.48 -25.48
CA VAL A 490 -7.96 -32.72 -26.29
C VAL A 490 -9.28 -33.41 -25.98
N LYS A 491 -9.57 -33.59 -24.68
CA LYS A 491 -10.82 -34.23 -24.24
C LYS A 491 -11.20 -33.78 -22.83
N LEU A 492 -12.49 -33.56 -22.61
CA LEU A 492 -13.08 -33.28 -21.30
C LEU A 492 -14.27 -34.19 -21.07
N GLU A 493 -14.22 -34.98 -20.01
CA GLU A 493 -15.31 -35.87 -19.59
C GLU A 493 -15.60 -35.58 -18.11
N HIS A 494 -16.85 -35.29 -17.80
CA HIS A 494 -17.34 -35.11 -16.44
C HIS A 494 -18.60 -35.92 -16.25
N HIS A 495 -18.58 -36.83 -15.28
CA HIS A 495 -19.70 -37.72 -15.00
C HIS A 495 -20.09 -37.61 -13.52
N ASN A 496 -21.37 -37.35 -13.28
CA ASN A 496 -21.92 -37.25 -11.93
C ASN A 496 -22.22 -38.62 -11.27
N TYR A 497 -22.04 -39.74 -11.97
CA TYR A 497 -22.39 -41.06 -11.50
C TYR A 497 -21.24 -42.08 -11.70
N GLY A 498 -20.86 -42.82 -10.64
CA GLY A 498 -19.89 -43.93 -10.69
C GLY A 498 -18.79 -43.88 -9.64
N GLU A 499 -18.04 -45.01 -9.48
CA GLU A 499 -16.94 -45.18 -8.52
C GLU A 499 -15.56 -44.76 -9.08
N ALA A 500 -15.45 -44.40 -10.36
CA ALA A 500 -14.23 -43.97 -11.04
C ALA A 500 -14.05 -42.42 -10.96
N PRO A 501 -12.88 -41.86 -11.37
CA PRO A 501 -12.70 -40.43 -11.38
C PRO A 501 -13.84 -39.76 -12.10
N LYS A 502 -14.56 -38.87 -11.39
CA LYS A 502 -15.79 -38.23 -11.86
C LYS A 502 -15.51 -37.18 -12.94
N GLY A 503 -14.24 -36.74 -13.06
CA GLY A 503 -13.79 -35.86 -14.13
C GLY A 503 -12.46 -36.32 -14.73
N LYS A 504 -12.34 -36.27 -16.06
CA LYS A 504 -11.11 -36.52 -16.80
C LYS A 504 -10.87 -35.36 -17.77
N ILE A 505 -9.73 -34.69 -17.65
CA ILE A 505 -9.28 -33.67 -18.59
C ILE A 505 -8.01 -34.16 -19.26
N GLU A 506 -8.02 -34.16 -20.59
CA GLU A 506 -6.84 -34.45 -21.39
C GLU A 506 -6.43 -33.16 -22.11
N LEU A 507 -5.23 -32.69 -21.80
CA LEU A 507 -4.70 -31.42 -22.28
C LEU A 507 -3.37 -31.64 -23.00
N ARG A 508 -3.14 -30.90 -24.05
CA ARG A 508 -1.81 -30.62 -24.57
C ARG A 508 -1.40 -29.24 -24.05
N ILE A 509 -0.23 -29.15 -23.47
CA ILE A 509 0.32 -27.91 -22.88
C ILE A 509 1.51 -27.47 -23.72
N GLU A 510 1.67 -26.18 -23.94
CA GLU A 510 2.84 -25.62 -24.63
C GLU A 510 4.10 -25.72 -23.75
N ASP A 511 5.29 -25.78 -24.39
CA ASP A 511 6.60 -25.91 -23.73
C ASP A 511 6.94 -24.73 -22.80
N SER A 512 6.25 -23.62 -22.94
CA SER A 512 6.37 -22.40 -22.10
C SER A 512 5.67 -22.51 -20.75
N ALA A 513 4.82 -23.52 -20.53
CA ALA A 513 4.05 -23.67 -19.31
C ALA A 513 4.86 -24.30 -18.15
N SER A 514 4.46 -23.98 -16.92
CA SER A 514 5.05 -24.54 -15.70
C SER A 514 4.90 -26.06 -15.65
N PRO A 515 5.97 -26.84 -15.30
CA PRO A 515 5.90 -28.29 -15.17
C PRO A 515 4.83 -28.78 -14.18
N ASP A 516 4.51 -27.98 -13.18
CA ASP A 516 3.56 -28.32 -12.11
C ASP A 516 2.10 -27.99 -12.44
N MET A 517 1.83 -27.37 -13.60
CA MET A 517 0.50 -26.88 -13.97
C MET A 517 -0.55 -27.99 -13.94
N SER A 518 -0.26 -29.18 -14.47
CA SER A 518 -1.19 -30.32 -14.50
C SER A 518 -1.51 -30.85 -13.09
N GLN A 519 -0.52 -30.89 -12.21
CA GLN A 519 -0.70 -31.33 -10.82
C GLN A 519 -1.51 -30.30 -10.02
N ASN A 520 -1.21 -29.02 -10.21
CA ASN A 520 -1.93 -27.93 -9.58
C ASN A 520 -3.41 -27.90 -10.03
N LEU A 521 -3.66 -28.05 -11.33
CA LEU A 521 -5.01 -28.11 -11.87
C LEU A 521 -5.79 -29.30 -11.27
N ARG A 522 -5.19 -30.48 -11.23
CA ARG A 522 -5.81 -31.65 -10.62
C ARG A 522 -6.17 -31.39 -9.16
N LYS A 523 -5.22 -30.88 -8.38
CA LYS A 523 -5.42 -30.62 -6.96
C LYS A 523 -6.55 -29.63 -6.73
N LYS A 524 -6.55 -28.51 -7.46
CA LYS A 524 -7.57 -27.46 -7.32
C LYS A 524 -8.95 -27.93 -7.76
N LEU A 525 -9.06 -28.67 -8.84
CA LEU A 525 -10.34 -29.23 -9.25
C LEU A 525 -10.89 -30.24 -8.22
N CYS A 526 -10.05 -31.07 -7.63
CA CYS A 526 -10.47 -31.97 -6.55
C CYS A 526 -10.93 -31.20 -5.31
N ASP A 527 -10.21 -30.13 -4.93
CA ASP A 527 -10.51 -29.31 -3.76
C ASP A 527 -11.82 -28.51 -3.94
N ILE A 528 -12.06 -27.94 -5.15
CA ILE A 528 -13.22 -27.10 -5.44
C ILE A 528 -14.48 -27.94 -5.66
N THR A 529 -14.38 -29.06 -6.40
CA THR A 529 -15.55 -29.87 -6.77
C THR A 529 -15.83 -30.99 -5.77
N GLU A 530 -14.96 -31.22 -4.79
CA GLU A 530 -15.01 -32.37 -3.87
C GLU A 530 -15.08 -33.72 -4.59
N GLN A 531 -14.64 -33.75 -5.87
CA GLN A 531 -14.67 -34.92 -6.74
C GLN A 531 -13.27 -35.33 -7.18
N THR A 532 -13.12 -36.59 -7.57
CA THR A 532 -11.83 -37.09 -8.07
C THR A 532 -11.64 -36.72 -9.53
N TRP A 533 -10.61 -35.96 -9.85
CA TRP A 533 -10.23 -35.55 -11.20
C TRP A 533 -8.95 -36.24 -11.67
N ALA A 534 -8.92 -36.62 -12.93
CA ALA A 534 -7.72 -37.08 -13.62
C ALA A 534 -7.33 -36.04 -14.69
N VAL A 535 -6.12 -35.47 -14.57
CA VAL A 535 -5.55 -34.57 -15.58
C VAL A 535 -4.43 -35.32 -16.29
N VAL A 536 -4.58 -35.54 -17.59
CA VAL A 536 -3.65 -36.30 -18.44
C VAL A 536 -3.03 -35.36 -19.47
N LEU A 537 -1.71 -35.39 -19.60
CA LEU A 537 -1.01 -34.68 -20.65
C LEU A 537 -0.94 -35.57 -21.90
N SER A 538 -1.29 -35.01 -23.06
CA SER A 538 -1.32 -35.69 -24.36
C SER A 538 -0.49 -34.93 -25.38
N ASN A 539 0.15 -35.67 -26.28
CA ASN A 539 0.84 -35.10 -27.44
C ASN A 539 -0.08 -34.98 -28.67
N SER A 540 -1.36 -35.33 -28.53
CA SER A 540 -2.33 -35.23 -29.62
C SER A 540 -2.64 -33.76 -29.91
N ALA A 541 -2.92 -33.43 -31.18
CA ALA A 541 -3.37 -32.11 -31.55
C ALA A 541 -4.72 -31.82 -30.87
N GLY A 542 -4.74 -30.89 -29.90
CA GLY A 542 -5.97 -30.44 -29.23
C GLY A 542 -6.65 -29.31 -30.00
N ALA A 543 -7.77 -28.82 -29.47
CA ALA A 543 -8.40 -27.58 -29.93
C ALA A 543 -7.41 -26.40 -29.79
N PRO A 544 -7.56 -25.32 -30.58
CA PRO A 544 -6.77 -24.10 -30.37
C PRO A 544 -6.95 -23.58 -28.93
N THR A 545 -5.97 -22.82 -28.42
CA THR A 545 -6.10 -22.17 -27.10
C THR A 545 -7.26 -21.18 -27.11
N LEU A 546 -7.89 -20.95 -25.98
CA LEU A 546 -8.99 -19.98 -25.91
C LEU A 546 -8.52 -18.57 -26.27
N ALA A 547 -7.30 -18.20 -25.88
CA ALA A 547 -6.69 -16.94 -26.29
C ALA A 547 -6.58 -16.81 -27.82
N SER A 548 -6.17 -17.87 -28.52
CA SER A 548 -6.06 -17.83 -29.99
C SER A 548 -7.41 -17.80 -30.70
N ILE A 549 -8.45 -18.39 -30.10
CA ILE A 549 -9.83 -18.34 -30.62
C ILE A 549 -10.37 -16.90 -30.50
N ASP A 550 -10.19 -16.28 -29.33
CA ASP A 550 -10.66 -14.92 -29.08
C ASP A 550 -9.87 -13.89 -29.93
N GLU A 551 -8.57 -14.10 -30.12
CA GLU A 551 -7.75 -13.26 -31.01
C GLU A 551 -8.19 -13.38 -32.49
N ALA A 552 -8.48 -14.59 -32.95
CA ALA A 552 -8.99 -14.80 -34.29
C ALA A 552 -10.39 -14.18 -34.49
N ALA A 553 -11.28 -14.29 -33.51
CA ALA A 553 -12.59 -13.66 -33.52
C ALA A 553 -12.48 -12.12 -33.56
N HIS A 554 -11.58 -11.55 -32.76
CA HIS A 554 -11.32 -10.10 -32.73
C HIS A 554 -10.75 -9.60 -34.08
N LEU A 555 -9.82 -10.33 -34.69
CA LEU A 555 -9.30 -9.99 -36.01
C LEU A 555 -10.39 -10.04 -37.09
N GLN A 556 -11.27 -11.04 -37.04
CA GLN A 556 -12.39 -11.14 -37.97
C GLN A 556 -13.37 -9.96 -37.81
N GLU A 557 -13.65 -9.56 -36.56
CA GLU A 557 -14.50 -8.41 -36.28
C GLU A 557 -13.88 -7.10 -36.81
N LEU A 558 -12.58 -6.91 -36.62
CA LEU A 558 -11.85 -5.76 -37.19
C LEU A 558 -11.89 -5.75 -38.74
N GLU A 559 -11.78 -6.92 -39.39
CA GLU A 559 -11.91 -7.03 -40.86
C GLU A 559 -13.34 -6.71 -41.31
N GLU A 560 -14.36 -7.17 -40.62
CA GLU A 560 -15.75 -6.84 -40.93
C GLU A 560 -16.02 -5.35 -40.80
N LEU A 561 -15.51 -4.71 -39.73
CA LEU A 561 -15.61 -3.26 -39.53
C LEU A 561 -14.83 -2.45 -40.56
N ALA A 562 -13.65 -2.91 -40.98
CA ALA A 562 -12.88 -2.26 -42.03
C ALA A 562 -13.61 -2.23 -43.39
N ASN A 563 -14.49 -3.19 -43.65
CA ASN A 563 -15.32 -3.29 -44.85
C ASN A 563 -16.57 -2.39 -44.81
N ILE A 564 -16.92 -1.77 -43.68
CA ILE A 564 -18.02 -0.80 -43.61
C ILE A 564 -17.67 0.43 -44.49
N PRO A 565 -18.58 0.89 -45.37
CA PRO A 565 -18.28 1.95 -46.33
C PRO A 565 -17.71 3.24 -45.73
N LEU A 566 -18.14 3.59 -44.51
CA LEU A 566 -17.65 4.77 -43.80
C LEU A 566 -16.19 4.59 -43.36
N VAL A 567 -15.88 3.44 -42.71
CA VAL A 567 -14.57 3.10 -42.17
C VAL A 567 -13.57 2.93 -43.32
N HIS A 568 -13.99 2.24 -44.40
CA HIS A 568 -13.20 2.04 -45.59
C HIS A 568 -12.78 3.38 -46.26
N ASN A 569 -13.69 4.36 -46.31
CA ASN A 569 -13.38 5.68 -46.83
C ASN A 569 -12.42 6.46 -45.93
N ILE A 570 -12.52 6.30 -44.59
CA ILE A 570 -11.59 6.92 -43.65
C ILE A 570 -10.18 6.32 -43.82
N LEU A 571 -10.06 4.98 -43.90
CA LEU A 571 -8.77 4.30 -44.09
C LEU A 571 -8.14 4.65 -45.44
N LYS A 572 -8.92 4.95 -46.47
CA LYS A 572 -8.38 5.46 -47.76
C LYS A 572 -7.85 6.89 -47.67
N LEU A 573 -8.48 7.75 -46.83
CA LEU A 573 -8.01 9.12 -46.64
C LEU A 573 -6.79 9.21 -45.71
N PHE A 574 -6.62 8.23 -44.82
CA PHE A 574 -5.51 8.14 -43.87
C PHE A 574 -4.81 6.78 -43.99
N PRO A 575 -3.85 6.62 -44.92
CA PRO A 575 -3.22 5.32 -45.18
C PRO A 575 -2.46 4.70 -44.00
N ASP A 576 -2.01 5.52 -43.05
CA ASP A 576 -1.29 5.07 -41.84
C ASP A 576 -2.20 4.75 -40.67
N ALA A 577 -3.52 4.95 -40.78
CA ALA A 577 -4.48 4.64 -39.73
C ALA A 577 -4.73 3.12 -39.71
N LYS A 578 -4.72 2.57 -38.49
CA LYS A 578 -5.06 1.16 -38.19
C LYS A 578 -6.22 1.11 -37.20
N LEU A 579 -7.14 0.17 -37.43
CA LEU A 579 -8.13 -0.19 -36.41
C LEU A 579 -7.40 -0.93 -35.30
N SER A 580 -7.45 -0.42 -34.07
CA SER A 580 -6.74 -0.99 -32.94
C SER A 580 -7.66 -1.77 -32.00
N ASP A 581 -8.91 -1.34 -31.82
CA ASP A 581 -9.82 -1.94 -30.88
C ASP A 581 -11.29 -1.58 -31.16
N VAL A 582 -12.21 -2.42 -30.70
CA VAL A 582 -13.66 -2.23 -30.82
C VAL A 582 -14.27 -2.12 -29.43
N VAL A 583 -14.83 -0.95 -29.11
CA VAL A 583 -15.54 -0.76 -27.84
C VAL A 583 -17.03 -0.94 -28.08
N HIS A 584 -17.57 -2.07 -27.62
CA HIS A 584 -19.00 -2.30 -27.57
C HIS A 584 -19.62 -1.46 -26.45
N ASN A 585 -20.28 -0.36 -26.77
CA ASN A 585 -21.14 0.30 -25.79
C ASN A 585 -22.32 -0.65 -25.51
N ALA A 586 -22.37 -1.19 -24.29
CA ALA A 586 -23.57 -1.83 -23.78
C ALA A 586 -24.66 -0.75 -23.61
N ALA A 587 -25.26 -0.38 -24.73
CA ALA A 587 -26.37 0.54 -24.77
C ALA A 587 -27.64 -0.26 -25.03
N THR A 588 -28.42 -0.30 -23.99
CA THR A 588 -29.90 -0.31 -24.03
C THR A 588 -30.56 -1.42 -24.85
N ASN A 589 -30.97 -2.44 -24.14
CA ASN A 589 -32.30 -3.01 -24.34
C ASN A 589 -33.12 -2.85 -23.06
#